data_90a2bb1508397e72c060e04a9b1fcebb
#
_entry.id   90a2bb1508397e72c060e04a9b1fcebb
#
_cell.length_a   1.000
_cell.length_b   1.000
_cell.length_c   1.000
_cell.angle_alpha   90.00
_cell.angle_beta   90.00
_cell.angle_gamma   90.00
#
_symmetry.space_group_name_H-M   'P 1'
#
loop_
_entity.id
_entity.type
_entity.pdbx_description
1 polymer ?
#
loop_
_entity_poly.entity_id
_entity_poly.type
_entity_poly.pdbx_seq_one_letter_code
_entity_poly.pdbx_strand_id
1 'polypeptide(L)'
;DISIKVRSQLDMKRRKGEFIGGYAIYGYCKDKRNKNRLVVDEYAADIVRSIYRRKLEGMSAQAIAEQLNSENVLAPSEYKRLCGLNYHSGFKAGTHAKWQAIQVLRILKNEIYTGTMVQGRRQKINYKIKKIRDVEESGWIRVPNMHEAIIPQKLFDTVQEAVSYTHLTLPTT
;
A
#
# COMPACT_ATOMS: atom_id res chain seq x y z
N ASP A 1 -28.22 15.49 -7.72
CA ASP A 1 -27.74 14.20 -8.20
C ASP A 1 -27.00 13.47 -7.07
N ILE A 2 -27.46 12.26 -6.70
CA ILE A 2 -26.92 11.43 -5.61
C ILE A 2 -25.43 11.16 -5.81
N SER A 3 -24.98 10.97 -7.05
CA SER A 3 -23.56 10.68 -7.35
C SER A 3 -22.63 11.86 -7.04
N ILE A 4 -23.10 13.09 -7.21
CA ILE A 4 -22.33 14.30 -6.86
C ILE A 4 -22.21 14.43 -5.36
N LYS A 5 -23.30 14.22 -4.62
CA LYS A 5 -23.29 14.25 -3.15
C LYS A 5 -22.33 13.20 -2.56
N VAL A 6 -22.36 11.97 -3.08
CA VAL A 6 -21.47 10.88 -2.61
C VAL A 6 -20.01 11.24 -2.90
N ARG A 7 -19.69 11.78 -4.08
CA ARG A 7 -18.31 12.21 -4.39
C ARG A 7 -17.84 13.32 -3.46
N SER A 8 -18.67 14.33 -3.24
CA SER A 8 -18.35 15.42 -2.34
C SER A 8 -18.10 14.94 -0.90
N GLN A 9 -18.93 14.04 -0.41
CA GLN A 9 -18.73 13.44 0.93
C GLN A 9 -17.44 12.63 1.02
N LEU A 10 -17.13 11.82 0.00
CA LEU A 10 -15.88 11.04 -0.04
C LEU A 10 -14.65 11.97 -0.12
N ASP A 11 -14.76 13.06 -0.86
CA ASP A 11 -13.68 14.04 -0.97
C ASP A 11 -13.44 14.78 0.34
N MET A 12 -14.51 15.16 1.03
CA MET A 12 -14.41 15.73 2.38
C MET A 12 -13.73 14.77 3.37
N LYS A 13 -14.08 13.49 3.34
CA LYS A 13 -13.45 12.46 4.18
C LYS A 13 -11.95 12.33 3.87
N ARG A 14 -11.57 12.30 2.59
CA ARG A 14 -10.15 12.27 2.19
C ARG A 14 -9.38 13.46 2.73
N ARG A 15 -9.94 14.66 2.62
CA ARG A 15 -9.31 15.91 3.12
C ARG A 15 -9.16 15.94 4.64
N LYS A 16 -10.05 15.24 5.36
CA LYS A 16 -9.94 15.03 6.81
C LYS A 16 -8.95 13.94 7.19
N GLY A 17 -8.36 13.24 6.22
CA GLY A 17 -7.46 12.12 6.45
C GLY A 17 -8.15 10.81 6.84
N GLU A 18 -9.46 10.72 6.69
CA GLU A 18 -10.20 9.50 6.93
C GLU A 18 -9.94 8.47 5.83
N PHE A 19 -9.62 7.24 6.21
CA PHE A 19 -9.43 6.16 5.25
C PHE A 19 -10.75 5.74 4.62
N ILE A 20 -10.86 5.81 3.30
CA ILE A 20 -12.08 5.47 2.57
C ILE A 20 -11.96 4.19 1.73
N GLY A 21 -10.80 3.55 1.72
CA GLY A 21 -10.58 2.32 0.96
C GLY A 21 -11.42 1.15 1.44
N GLY A 22 -11.74 0.22 0.56
CA GLY A 22 -12.47 -0.99 0.89
C GLY A 22 -11.72 -1.89 1.87
N TYR A 23 -10.43 -2.10 1.62
CA TYR A 23 -9.53 -2.92 2.43
C TYR A 23 -8.34 -2.10 2.92
N ALA A 24 -7.92 -2.34 4.15
CA ALA A 24 -6.70 -1.74 4.69
C ALA A 24 -5.47 -2.21 3.90
N ILE A 25 -4.43 -1.38 3.92
CA ILE A 25 -3.14 -1.69 3.33
C ILE A 25 -2.44 -2.74 4.18
N TYR A 26 -1.66 -3.63 3.57
CA TYR A 26 -0.87 -4.62 4.30
C TYR A 26 0.02 -3.96 5.36
N GLY A 27 -0.01 -4.43 6.57
CA GLY A 27 0.61 -3.79 7.74
C GLY A 27 -0.39 -3.06 8.65
N TYR A 28 -1.58 -2.77 8.12
CA TYR A 28 -2.66 -2.13 8.86
C TYR A 28 -3.96 -2.93 8.76
N CYS A 29 -4.83 -2.74 9.73
CA CYS A 29 -6.23 -3.15 9.67
C CYS A 29 -7.14 -1.96 9.94
N LYS A 30 -8.42 -2.10 9.64
CA LYS A 30 -9.41 -1.07 9.98
C LYS A 30 -9.78 -1.18 11.45
N ASP A 31 -9.89 -0.04 12.13
CA ASP A 31 -10.39 0.00 13.50
C ASP A 31 -11.80 -0.59 13.56
N LYS A 32 -12.04 -1.43 14.55
CA LYS A 32 -13.36 -2.08 14.78
C LYS A 32 -14.46 -1.08 15.08
N ARG A 33 -14.13 0.03 15.75
CA ARG A 33 -15.06 1.10 16.14
C ARG A 33 -15.25 2.14 15.05
N ASN A 34 -14.19 2.41 14.27
CA ASN A 34 -14.22 3.40 13.20
C ASN A 34 -13.49 2.87 11.94
N LYS A 35 -14.26 2.35 11.00
CA LYS A 35 -13.73 1.77 9.75
C LYS A 35 -12.96 2.76 8.86
N ASN A 36 -13.04 4.05 9.14
CA ASN A 36 -12.28 5.10 8.45
C ASN A 36 -10.91 5.39 9.10
N ARG A 37 -10.56 4.63 10.15
CA ARG A 37 -9.28 4.72 10.84
C ARG A 37 -8.45 3.46 10.61
N LEU A 38 -7.16 3.63 10.39
CA LEU A 38 -6.19 2.55 10.31
C LEU A 38 -5.53 2.32 11.68
N VAL A 39 -5.38 1.07 12.05
CA VAL A 39 -4.60 0.63 13.23
C VAL A 39 -3.54 -0.37 12.77
N VAL A 40 -2.42 -0.43 13.46
CA VAL A 40 -1.32 -1.34 13.13
C VAL A 40 -1.75 -2.78 13.33
N ASP A 41 -1.48 -3.62 12.34
CA ASP A 41 -1.49 -5.07 12.45
C ASP A 41 -0.06 -5.54 12.69
N GLU A 42 0.29 -5.87 13.92
CA GLU A 42 1.68 -6.08 14.34
C GLU A 42 2.36 -7.19 13.54
N TYR A 43 1.68 -8.28 13.23
CA TYR A 43 2.28 -9.35 12.41
C TYR A 43 2.65 -8.85 11.02
N ALA A 44 1.72 -8.24 10.31
CA ALA A 44 1.96 -7.72 8.97
C ALA A 44 2.92 -6.52 9.00
N ALA A 45 2.86 -5.69 10.05
CA ALA A 45 3.78 -4.56 10.24
C ALA A 45 5.24 -5.04 10.42
N ASP A 46 5.47 -6.12 11.13
CA ASP A 46 6.82 -6.69 11.27
C ASP A 46 7.37 -7.19 9.94
N ILE A 47 6.53 -7.76 9.09
CA ILE A 47 6.93 -8.13 7.73
C ILE A 47 7.29 -6.87 6.91
N VAL A 48 6.50 -5.80 7.00
CA VAL A 48 6.82 -4.51 6.34
C VAL A 48 8.16 -3.98 6.83
N ARG A 49 8.40 -3.93 8.14
CA ARG A 49 9.69 -3.50 8.73
C ARG A 49 10.86 -4.36 8.21
N SER A 50 10.67 -5.67 8.10
CA SER A 50 11.68 -6.58 7.58
C SER A 50 12.00 -6.31 6.10
N ILE A 51 11.00 -5.99 5.29
CA ILE A 51 11.18 -5.62 3.87
C ILE A 51 12.05 -4.37 3.76
N TYR A 52 11.78 -3.33 4.55
CA TYR A 52 12.58 -2.09 4.57
C TYR A 52 14.02 -2.35 5.02
N ARG A 53 14.23 -3.14 6.07
CA ARG A 53 15.57 -3.52 6.55
C ARG A 53 16.36 -4.25 5.47
N ARG A 54 15.78 -5.28 4.84
CA ARG A 54 16.43 -6.05 3.76
C ARG A 54 16.79 -5.15 2.57
N LYS A 55 15.95 -4.16 2.25
CA LYS A 55 16.26 -3.18 1.20
C LYS A 55 17.47 -2.32 1.56
N LEU A 56 17.60 -1.88 2.81
CA LEU A 56 18.78 -1.15 3.30
C LEU A 56 20.06 -2.00 3.29
N GLU A 57 19.94 -3.31 3.51
CA GLU A 57 21.04 -4.28 3.39
C GLU A 57 21.45 -4.52 1.93
N GLY A 58 20.81 -3.86 0.97
CA GLY A 58 21.15 -3.92 -0.46
C GLY A 58 20.41 -4.98 -1.26
N MET A 59 19.43 -5.68 -0.68
CA MET A 59 18.67 -6.70 -1.42
C MET A 59 17.80 -6.08 -2.51
N SER A 60 17.70 -6.76 -3.65
CA SER A 60 16.74 -6.41 -4.68
C SER A 60 15.31 -6.78 -4.27
N ALA A 61 14.31 -6.11 -4.86
CA ALA A 61 12.91 -6.44 -4.60
C ALA A 61 12.56 -7.90 -4.95
N GLN A 62 13.20 -8.44 -5.97
CA GLN A 62 13.05 -9.84 -6.36
C GLN A 62 13.62 -10.78 -5.29
N ALA A 63 14.84 -10.51 -4.80
CA ALA A 63 15.47 -11.31 -3.76
C ALA A 63 14.67 -11.27 -2.45
N ILE A 64 14.11 -10.11 -2.08
CA ILE A 64 13.24 -9.98 -0.91
C ILE A 64 11.98 -10.84 -1.08
N ALA A 65 11.33 -10.79 -2.24
CA ALA A 65 10.15 -11.60 -2.51
C ALA A 65 10.43 -13.11 -2.44
N GLU A 66 11.54 -13.56 -3.02
CA GLU A 66 11.97 -14.95 -2.99
C GLU A 66 12.27 -15.42 -1.56
N GLN A 67 12.91 -14.59 -0.77
CA GLN A 67 13.20 -14.90 0.63
C GLN A 67 11.92 -14.99 1.47
N LEU A 68 10.96 -14.06 1.32
CA LEU A 68 9.67 -14.14 1.99
C LEU A 68 8.91 -15.42 1.62
N ASN A 69 8.98 -15.85 0.36
CA ASN A 69 8.39 -17.11 -0.08
C ASN A 69 9.09 -18.33 0.53
N SER A 70 10.42 -18.32 0.63
CA SER A 70 11.19 -19.41 1.26
C SER A 70 10.92 -19.52 2.76
N GLU A 71 10.65 -18.40 3.41
CA GLU A 71 10.26 -18.33 4.83
C GLU A 71 8.77 -18.66 5.06
N ASN A 72 8.02 -19.01 4.01
CA ASN A 72 6.59 -19.29 4.04
C ASN A 72 5.73 -18.14 4.57
N VAL A 73 6.17 -16.91 4.38
CA VAL A 73 5.39 -15.72 4.71
C VAL A 73 4.26 -15.57 3.70
N LEU A 74 3.02 -15.52 4.17
CA LEU A 74 1.86 -15.38 3.29
C LEU A 74 1.89 -14.05 2.53
N ALA A 75 1.67 -14.11 1.22
CA ALA A 75 1.50 -12.92 0.41
C ALA A 75 0.27 -12.11 0.86
N PRO A 76 0.23 -10.78 0.64
CA PRO A 76 -0.82 -9.91 1.18
C PRO A 76 -2.26 -10.36 0.87
N SER A 77 -2.50 -10.94 -0.31
CA SER A 77 -3.83 -11.46 -0.67
C SER A 77 -4.22 -12.69 0.14
N GLU A 78 -3.27 -13.62 0.36
CA GLU A 78 -3.50 -14.82 1.16
C GLU A 78 -3.67 -14.46 2.65
N TYR A 79 -2.88 -13.53 3.14
CA TYR A 79 -3.01 -13.02 4.51
C TYR A 79 -4.39 -12.38 4.75
N LYS A 80 -4.90 -11.60 3.80
CA LYS A 80 -6.25 -11.03 3.88
C LYS A 80 -7.34 -12.10 3.96
N ARG A 81 -7.20 -13.18 3.20
CA ARG A 81 -8.13 -14.32 3.26
C ARG A 81 -8.06 -15.02 4.61
N LEU A 82 -6.86 -15.24 5.14
CA LEU A 82 -6.65 -15.82 6.46
C LEU A 82 -7.33 -14.98 7.56
N CYS A 83 -7.27 -13.66 7.45
CA CYS A 83 -7.95 -12.73 8.36
C CYS A 83 -9.49 -12.66 8.17
N GLY A 84 -10.05 -13.51 7.33
CA GLY A 84 -11.50 -13.58 7.10
C GLY A 84 -12.05 -12.43 6.24
N LEU A 85 -11.19 -11.69 5.55
CA LEU A 85 -11.63 -10.65 4.63
C LEU A 85 -12.07 -11.27 3.30
N ASN A 86 -13.26 -10.92 2.84
CA ASN A 86 -13.78 -11.36 1.54
C ASN A 86 -13.08 -10.61 0.39
N TYR A 87 -11.76 -10.86 0.25
CA TYR A 87 -10.92 -10.21 -0.74
C TYR A 87 -10.80 -11.10 -1.98
N HIS A 88 -11.35 -10.61 -3.09
CA HIS A 88 -11.18 -11.23 -4.41
C HIS A 88 -10.23 -10.37 -5.23
N SER A 89 -9.03 -10.87 -5.51
CA SER A 89 -8.19 -10.29 -6.55
C SER A 89 -8.83 -10.60 -7.91
N GLY A 90 -8.89 -9.64 -8.81
CA GLY A 90 -9.44 -9.83 -10.17
C GLY A 90 -8.65 -10.82 -11.05
N PHE A 91 -7.56 -11.36 -10.54
CA PHE A 91 -6.77 -12.41 -11.16
C PHE A 91 -7.28 -13.76 -10.64
N LYS A 92 -7.46 -14.72 -11.56
CA LYS A 92 -7.58 -16.15 -11.21
C LYS A 92 -6.23 -16.55 -10.58
N ALA A 93 -6.05 -16.27 -9.31
CA ALA A 93 -4.93 -16.77 -8.57
C ALA A 93 -5.05 -18.29 -8.53
N GLY A 94 -4.00 -18.98 -8.89
CA GLY A 94 -3.82 -20.38 -8.51
C GLY A 94 -4.00 -20.52 -7.01
N THR A 95 -4.03 -21.74 -6.52
CA THR A 95 -4.38 -22.10 -5.14
C THR A 95 -3.63 -21.32 -4.04
N HIS A 96 -2.46 -20.75 -4.32
CA HIS A 96 -1.69 -19.95 -3.37
C HIS A 96 -0.92 -18.82 -4.07
N ALA A 97 -1.28 -17.58 -3.78
CA ALA A 97 -0.52 -16.43 -4.26
C ALA A 97 0.82 -16.32 -3.50
N LYS A 98 1.90 -16.08 -4.26
CA LYS A 98 3.26 -15.88 -3.74
C LYS A 98 3.65 -14.41 -3.80
N TRP A 99 4.62 -14.02 -2.98
CA TRP A 99 5.25 -12.72 -3.08
C TRP A 99 5.94 -12.54 -4.42
N GLN A 100 5.80 -11.36 -4.98
CA GLN A 100 6.45 -10.93 -6.23
C GLN A 100 7.16 -9.59 -6.01
N ALA A 101 8.18 -9.31 -6.81
CA ALA A 101 8.93 -8.06 -6.74
C ALA A 101 8.06 -6.80 -6.78
N ILE A 102 6.99 -6.82 -7.59
CA ILE A 102 6.08 -5.68 -7.71
C ILE A 102 5.34 -5.36 -6.40
N GLN A 103 5.01 -6.37 -5.60
CA GLN A 103 4.36 -6.17 -4.29
C GLN A 103 5.35 -5.56 -3.30
N VAL A 104 6.59 -6.04 -3.29
CA VAL A 104 7.67 -5.49 -2.48
C VAL A 104 7.92 -4.03 -2.85
N LEU A 105 8.03 -3.70 -4.13
CA LEU A 105 8.20 -2.31 -4.60
C LEU A 105 7.03 -1.40 -4.20
N ARG A 106 5.80 -1.90 -4.28
CA ARG A 106 4.62 -1.14 -3.83
C ARG A 106 4.67 -0.84 -2.34
N ILE A 107 5.14 -1.77 -1.53
CA ILE A 107 5.34 -1.56 -0.09
C ILE A 107 6.43 -0.53 0.15
N LEU A 108 7.60 -0.66 -0.49
CA LEU A 108 8.72 0.25 -0.33
C LEU A 108 8.42 1.70 -0.74
N LYS A 109 7.51 1.90 -1.71
CA LYS A 109 7.11 3.23 -2.21
C LYS A 109 5.87 3.80 -1.54
N ASN A 110 5.27 3.11 -0.59
CA ASN A 110 4.01 3.55 -0.01
C ASN A 110 4.22 4.46 1.21
N GLU A 111 4.03 5.75 1.00
CA GLU A 111 4.15 6.79 2.02
C GLU A 111 3.19 6.61 3.22
N ILE A 112 2.12 5.84 3.08
CA ILE A 112 1.17 5.58 4.17
C ILE A 112 1.84 4.94 5.38
N TYR A 113 2.91 4.18 5.19
CA TYR A 113 3.67 3.56 6.29
C TYR A 113 4.34 4.57 7.23
N THR A 114 4.48 5.83 6.82
CA THR A 114 5.03 6.92 7.64
C THR A 114 4.00 7.60 8.55
N GLY A 115 2.75 7.14 8.55
CA GLY A 115 1.66 7.76 9.30
C GLY A 115 0.90 8.84 8.53
N THR A 116 1.33 9.14 7.30
CA THR A 116 0.64 10.10 6.41
C THR A 116 -0.43 9.39 5.60
N MET A 117 -1.68 9.83 5.73
CA MET A 117 -2.76 9.32 4.91
C MET A 117 -2.67 9.89 3.49
N VAL A 118 -2.40 9.05 2.51
CA VAL A 118 -2.28 9.44 1.09
C VAL A 118 -3.39 8.80 0.29
N GLN A 119 -4.25 9.60 -0.29
CA GLN A 119 -5.41 9.17 -1.06
C GLN A 119 -5.55 9.99 -2.34
N GLY A 120 -6.50 9.61 -3.20
CA GLY A 120 -6.73 10.33 -4.46
C GLY A 120 -5.76 9.97 -5.59
N ARG A 121 -4.98 8.89 -5.46
CA ARG A 121 -4.03 8.44 -6.49
C ARG A 121 -4.69 8.01 -7.80
N ARG A 122 -5.97 7.60 -7.72
CA ARG A 122 -6.74 7.12 -8.87
C ARG A 122 -8.13 7.74 -8.87
N GLN A 123 -8.62 8.04 -10.06
CA GLN A 123 -9.94 8.63 -10.26
C GLN A 123 -10.68 7.92 -11.39
N LYS A 124 -11.97 7.64 -11.18
CA LYS A 124 -12.84 7.22 -12.28
C LYS A 124 -13.10 8.40 -13.19
N ILE A 125 -12.98 8.22 -14.52
CA ILE A 125 -13.20 9.28 -15.49
C ILE A 125 -14.64 9.81 -15.39
N ASN A 126 -15.61 8.90 -15.35
CA ASN A 126 -17.01 9.23 -15.03
C ASN A 126 -17.74 7.98 -14.51
N TYR A 127 -19.00 8.14 -14.08
CA TYR A 127 -19.79 7.03 -13.53
C TYR A 127 -20.22 6.00 -14.59
N LYS A 128 -20.34 6.41 -15.86
CA LYS A 128 -20.75 5.55 -16.98
C LYS A 128 -19.58 4.70 -17.51
N ILE A 129 -18.37 5.23 -17.45
CA ILE A 129 -17.16 4.57 -17.96
C ILE A 129 -16.41 3.99 -16.78
N LYS A 130 -16.29 2.65 -16.71
CA LYS A 130 -15.54 1.95 -15.67
C LYS A 130 -14.01 2.16 -15.73
N LYS A 131 -13.55 3.06 -16.63
CA LYS A 131 -12.13 3.35 -16.81
C LYS A 131 -11.60 4.22 -15.67
N ILE A 132 -10.50 3.80 -15.10
CA ILE A 132 -9.77 4.49 -14.03
C ILE A 132 -8.54 5.14 -14.65
N ARG A 133 -8.23 6.37 -14.26
CA ARG A 133 -6.98 7.06 -14.59
C ARG A 133 -6.17 7.28 -13.33
N ASP A 134 -4.87 7.24 -13.47
CA ASP A 134 -3.97 7.67 -12.41
C ASP A 134 -3.98 9.22 -12.34
N VAL A 135 -3.86 9.74 -11.13
CA VAL A 135 -3.78 11.17 -10.84
C VAL A 135 -2.32 11.50 -10.61
N GLU A 136 -1.85 12.64 -11.16
CA GLU A 136 -0.51 13.13 -10.89
C GLU A 136 -0.28 13.32 -9.39
N GLU A 137 0.95 13.15 -8.95
CA GLU A 137 1.31 13.19 -7.55
C GLU A 137 0.95 14.52 -6.87
N SER A 138 1.02 15.62 -7.62
CA SER A 138 0.57 16.95 -7.18
C SER A 138 -0.92 17.02 -6.81
N GLY A 139 -1.73 16.13 -7.37
CA GLY A 139 -3.18 16.02 -7.09
C GLY A 139 -3.53 15.05 -5.95
N TRP A 140 -2.55 14.38 -5.34
CA TRP A 140 -2.82 13.47 -4.24
C TRP A 140 -3.15 14.25 -2.97
N ILE A 141 -4.06 13.70 -2.17
CA ILE A 141 -4.42 14.28 -0.88
C ILE A 141 -3.56 13.63 0.19
N ARG A 142 -2.70 14.42 0.85
CA ARG A 142 -1.83 14.00 1.95
C ARG A 142 -2.27 14.65 3.24
N VAL A 143 -2.51 13.85 4.26
CA VAL A 143 -2.83 14.34 5.61
C VAL A 143 -1.88 13.63 6.60
N PRO A 144 -0.95 14.36 7.22
CA PRO A 144 0.04 13.75 8.12
C PRO A 144 -0.58 13.34 9.46
N ASN A 145 0.09 12.44 10.16
CA ASN A 145 -0.25 12.01 11.53
C ASN A 145 -1.67 11.47 11.70
N MET A 146 -2.19 10.76 10.72
CA MET A 146 -3.55 10.21 10.76
C MET A 146 -3.63 8.80 11.38
N HIS A 147 -2.51 8.11 11.45
CA HIS A 147 -2.39 6.78 12.02
C HIS A 147 -0.97 6.53 12.51
N GLU A 148 -0.76 5.50 13.29
CA GLU A 148 0.56 5.13 13.77
C GLU A 148 1.49 4.75 12.60
N ALA A 149 2.70 5.30 12.60
CA ALA A 149 3.72 4.98 11.60
C ALA A 149 4.32 3.59 11.87
N ILE A 150 4.40 2.76 10.84
CA ILE A 150 5.16 1.50 10.88
C ILE A 150 6.63 1.77 10.58
N ILE A 151 6.90 2.72 9.69
CA ILE A 151 8.24 3.09 9.22
C ILE A 151 8.49 4.57 9.56
N PRO A 152 9.59 4.90 10.27
CA PRO A 152 9.97 6.29 10.48
C PRO A 152 10.21 7.03 9.16
N GLN A 153 9.86 8.31 9.10
CA GLN A 153 10.00 9.14 7.89
C GLN A 153 11.42 9.11 7.33
N LYS A 154 12.42 9.25 8.20
CA LYS A 154 13.84 9.23 7.79
C LYS A 154 14.23 7.91 7.11
N LEU A 155 13.75 6.80 7.62
CA LEU A 155 14.00 5.48 7.03
C LEU A 155 13.31 5.34 5.67
N PHE A 156 12.08 5.82 5.56
CA PHE A 156 11.34 5.86 4.30
C PHE A 156 12.12 6.66 3.24
N ASP A 157 12.58 7.87 3.58
CA ASP A 157 13.32 8.73 2.66
C ASP A 157 14.63 8.08 2.18
N THR A 158 15.38 7.47 3.10
CA THR A 158 16.61 6.72 2.75
C THR A 158 16.34 5.58 1.78
N VAL A 159 15.25 4.86 1.97
CA VAL A 159 14.86 3.75 1.08
C VAL A 159 14.40 4.27 -0.29
N GLN A 160 13.74 5.45 -0.36
CA GLN A 160 13.37 6.05 -1.65
C GLN A 160 14.62 6.36 -2.50
N GLU A 161 15.69 6.87 -1.90
CA GLU A 161 16.97 7.08 -2.59
C GLU A 161 17.51 5.75 -3.13
N ALA A 162 17.57 4.71 -2.32
CA ALA A 162 18.03 3.38 -2.73
C ALA A 162 17.19 2.77 -3.85
N VAL A 163 15.88 2.97 -3.86
CA VAL A 163 14.97 2.49 -4.92
C VAL A 163 15.17 3.26 -6.20
N SER A 164 15.42 4.58 -6.14
CA SER A 164 15.67 5.43 -7.31
C SER A 164 16.98 5.06 -8.01
N TYR A 165 18.04 4.79 -7.25
CA TYR A 165 19.34 4.34 -7.82
C TYR A 165 19.24 3.04 -8.61
N THR A 166 18.37 2.10 -8.19
CA THR A 166 18.21 0.81 -8.88
C THR A 166 17.60 0.97 -10.28
N HIS A 167 16.87 2.06 -10.55
CA HIS A 167 16.32 2.37 -11.87
C HIS A 167 17.32 3.05 -12.82
N LEU A 168 18.39 3.66 -12.29
CA LEU A 168 19.41 4.38 -13.09
C LEU A 168 20.57 3.48 -13.55
N THR A 169 20.72 2.27 -12.99
CA THR A 169 21.82 1.34 -13.27
C THR A 169 21.37 0.11 -14.05
N LEU A 170 20.47 0.26 -15.01
CA LEU A 170 20.30 -0.77 -16.05
C LEU A 170 21.41 -0.55 -17.10
N PRO A 171 22.34 -1.51 -17.27
CA PRO A 171 23.31 -1.40 -18.34
C PRO A 171 22.57 -1.50 -19.67
N THR A 172 22.71 -0.46 -20.48
CA THR A 172 22.43 -0.53 -21.91
C THR A 172 23.48 -1.46 -22.53
N THR A 173 23.09 -2.67 -22.83
CA THR A 173 23.77 -3.54 -23.82
C THR A 173 22.96 -3.59 -25.07
#